data_12d5409a4ffcc03554c0a8d86866f738
#
_entry.id   12d5409a4ffcc03554c0a8d86866f738
#
_cell.length_a   1.000
_cell.length_b   1.000
_cell.length_c   1.000
_cell.angle_alpha   90.00
_cell.angle_beta   90.00
_cell.angle_gamma   90.00
#
_symmetry.space_group_name_H-M   'P 1'
#
loop_
_entity.id
_entity.type
_entity.pdbx_description
1 polymer ?
#
loop_
_entity_poly.entity_id
_entity_poly.type
_entity_poly.pdbx_seq_one_letter_code
_entity_poly.pdbx_strand_id
1 'polypeptide(L)'
;MYIDIIKNYTPTNELEAQDKKVMLAYIERHQDDILTRENEIAHLCVSGFILNKKLDKTLMIYHNLFDSWGWTGGHADGDSDLLAVALKEAREETGVQNVRPLSELPQSLDILPVWSHYKNGKPISAHLHLTVTYLLIADETEQLTIKEDENSGVEWIPVEALNQYCSEPALLPIYMKLVEAARKLLQFTA
;
A
#
# COMPACT_ATOMS: atom_id res chain seq x y z
N MET A 1 8.11 -16.21 -6.86
CA MET A 1 7.85 -16.10 -5.38
C MET A 1 7.92 -14.65 -4.97
N TYR A 2 7.23 -14.25 -3.89
CA TYR A 2 7.24 -12.86 -3.40
C TYR A 2 8.64 -12.30 -3.17
N ILE A 3 9.57 -13.13 -2.68
CA ILE A 3 10.95 -12.71 -2.44
C ILE A 3 11.69 -12.30 -3.72
N ASP A 4 11.39 -12.93 -4.87
CA ASP A 4 12.03 -12.58 -6.13
C ASP A 4 11.52 -11.23 -6.64
N ILE A 5 10.25 -10.91 -6.37
CA ILE A 5 9.66 -9.61 -6.68
C ILE A 5 10.43 -8.52 -5.93
N ILE A 6 10.66 -8.70 -4.62
CA ILE A 6 11.42 -7.75 -3.79
C ILE A 6 12.90 -7.70 -4.24
N LYS A 7 13.53 -8.85 -4.51
CA LYS A 7 14.93 -8.90 -4.98
C LYS A 7 15.14 -8.16 -6.30
N ASN A 8 14.20 -8.30 -7.23
CA ASN A 8 14.30 -7.72 -8.58
C ASN A 8 13.80 -6.27 -8.65
N TYR A 9 13.18 -5.75 -7.59
CA TYR A 9 12.75 -4.37 -7.52
C TYR A 9 13.94 -3.41 -7.63
N THR A 10 13.85 -2.37 -8.44
CA THR A 10 14.88 -1.35 -8.58
C THR A 10 14.47 -0.12 -7.78
N PRO A 11 15.16 0.19 -6.66
CA PRO A 11 14.87 1.38 -5.85
C PRO A 11 15.00 2.68 -6.64
N THR A 12 14.16 3.64 -6.34
CA THR A 12 14.13 4.95 -7.02
C THR A 12 14.91 6.04 -6.27
N ASN A 13 15.28 5.76 -5.01
CA ASN A 13 16.05 6.67 -4.16
C ASN A 13 16.86 5.89 -3.11
N GLU A 14 17.74 6.59 -2.37
CA GLU A 14 18.64 5.98 -1.39
C GLU A 14 17.92 5.40 -0.17
N LEU A 15 16.83 6.02 0.28
CA LEU A 15 16.04 5.53 1.41
C LEU A 15 15.39 4.20 1.04
N GLU A 16 14.74 4.13 -0.10
CA GLU A 16 14.13 2.91 -0.61
C GLU A 16 15.16 1.79 -0.86
N ALA A 17 16.38 2.14 -1.29
CA ALA A 17 17.46 1.19 -1.43
C ALA A 17 17.89 0.61 -0.06
N GLN A 18 17.91 1.43 0.97
CA GLN A 18 18.20 0.99 2.34
C GLN A 18 17.05 0.14 2.89
N ASP A 19 15.80 0.53 2.68
CA ASP A 19 14.63 -0.24 3.09
C ASP A 19 14.61 -1.61 2.43
N LYS A 20 14.81 -1.68 1.11
CA LYS A 20 14.93 -2.95 0.38
C LYS A 20 16.01 -3.86 0.99
N LYS A 21 17.19 -3.31 1.30
CA LYS A 21 18.29 -4.06 1.91
C LYS A 21 17.90 -4.64 3.27
N VAL A 22 17.25 -3.84 4.12
CA VAL A 22 16.79 -4.26 5.45
C VAL A 22 15.68 -5.30 5.33
N MET A 23 14.71 -5.08 4.45
CA MET A 23 13.62 -6.03 4.18
C MET A 23 14.16 -7.40 3.78
N LEU A 24 15.07 -7.45 2.80
CA LEU A 24 15.66 -8.72 2.35
C LEU A 24 16.43 -9.44 3.45
N ALA A 25 17.22 -8.72 4.25
CA ALA A 25 17.96 -9.30 5.36
C ALA A 25 17.03 -9.81 6.47
N TYR A 26 15.89 -9.15 6.70
CA TYR A 26 14.89 -9.58 7.67
C TYR A 26 14.12 -10.81 7.16
N ILE A 27 13.65 -10.77 5.92
CA ILE A 27 12.94 -11.89 5.26
C ILE A 27 13.79 -13.17 5.26
N GLU A 28 15.11 -13.06 5.00
CA GLU A 28 16.02 -14.21 5.01
C GLU A 28 16.02 -14.97 6.35
N ARG A 29 15.83 -14.24 7.46
CA ARG A 29 15.83 -14.80 8.83
C ARG A 29 14.48 -15.26 9.31
N HIS A 30 13.39 -14.81 8.66
CA HIS A 30 12.01 -14.97 9.09
C HIS A 30 11.12 -15.57 8.01
N GLN A 31 11.67 -16.50 7.19
CA GLN A 31 10.95 -17.07 6.04
C GLN A 31 9.66 -17.81 6.42
N ASP A 32 9.60 -18.34 7.64
CA ASP A 32 8.49 -19.17 8.10
C ASP A 32 7.29 -18.33 8.56
N ASP A 33 7.49 -17.08 9.02
CA ASP A 33 6.47 -16.26 9.65
C ASP A 33 6.30 -14.85 9.05
N ILE A 34 7.18 -14.44 8.13
CA ILE A 34 7.20 -13.08 7.58
C ILE A 34 5.90 -12.68 6.84
N LEU A 35 5.17 -13.64 6.30
CA LEU A 35 3.89 -13.41 5.62
C LEU A 35 2.72 -13.35 6.61
N THR A 36 2.93 -13.62 7.89
CA THR A 36 1.85 -13.70 8.89
C THR A 36 2.08 -12.70 10.03
N ARG A 37 1.00 -12.39 10.75
CA ARG A 37 1.04 -11.53 11.95
C ARG A 37 1.61 -12.26 13.17
N GLU A 38 2.01 -13.53 13.05
CA GLU A 38 2.74 -14.25 14.08
C GLU A 38 4.12 -13.66 14.29
N ASN A 39 4.70 -13.04 13.25
CA ASN A 39 5.85 -12.17 13.39
C ASN A 39 5.39 -10.80 13.94
N GLU A 40 5.38 -10.68 15.26
CA GLU A 40 4.91 -9.49 15.96
C GLU A 40 5.84 -8.26 15.84
N ILE A 41 7.06 -8.43 15.31
CA ILE A 41 8.05 -7.35 15.17
C ILE A 41 7.96 -6.69 13.80
N ALA A 42 7.87 -7.51 12.73
CA ALA A 42 7.70 -7.00 11.38
C ALA A 42 7.13 -8.08 10.47
N HIS A 43 6.20 -7.73 9.60
CA HIS A 43 5.61 -8.66 8.65
C HIS A 43 5.29 -7.96 7.32
N LEU A 44 5.13 -8.77 6.27
CA LEU A 44 4.82 -8.25 4.94
C LEU A 44 3.39 -7.72 4.87
N CYS A 45 3.32 -6.49 4.38
CA CYS A 45 2.08 -5.81 4.05
C CYS A 45 2.09 -5.41 2.57
N VAL A 46 0.91 -5.27 2.02
CA VAL A 46 0.74 -4.90 0.62
C VAL A 46 -0.18 -3.70 0.53
N SER A 47 0.21 -2.72 -0.28
CA SER A 47 -0.63 -1.54 -0.52
C SER A 47 -0.97 -1.39 -2.00
N GLY A 48 -2.17 -0.89 -2.25
CA GLY A 48 -2.64 -0.50 -3.56
C GLY A 48 -2.80 1.02 -3.63
N PHE A 49 -1.96 1.70 -4.41
CA PHE A 49 -2.16 3.11 -4.70
C PHE A 49 -3.00 3.24 -5.96
N ILE A 50 -4.28 3.58 -5.79
CA ILE A 50 -5.29 3.55 -6.86
C ILE A 50 -5.41 4.92 -7.48
N LEU A 51 -5.15 5.03 -8.78
CA LEU A 51 -5.33 6.25 -9.55
C LEU A 51 -6.52 6.12 -10.51
N ASN A 52 -7.13 7.25 -10.87
CA ASN A 52 -8.07 7.29 -11.98
C ASN A 52 -7.31 7.25 -13.32
N LYS A 53 -8.03 7.05 -14.44
CA LYS A 53 -7.43 6.95 -15.78
C LYS A 53 -6.65 8.19 -16.22
N LYS A 54 -6.96 9.37 -15.66
CA LYS A 54 -6.29 10.65 -15.98
C LYS A 54 -5.04 10.89 -15.13
N LEU A 55 -4.80 10.10 -14.09
CA LEU A 55 -3.74 10.26 -13.10
C LEU A 55 -3.76 11.61 -12.37
N ASP A 56 -4.94 12.22 -12.25
CA ASP A 56 -5.15 13.48 -11.53
C ASP A 56 -5.87 13.31 -10.18
N LYS A 57 -6.42 12.11 -9.94
CA LYS A 57 -7.04 11.75 -8.65
C LYS A 57 -6.55 10.38 -8.18
N THR A 58 -6.48 10.22 -6.86
CA THR A 58 -6.25 8.93 -6.19
C THR A 58 -7.44 8.58 -5.33
N LEU A 59 -7.81 7.29 -5.31
CA LEU A 59 -8.85 6.77 -4.42
C LEU A 59 -8.22 6.47 -3.07
N MET A 60 -8.71 7.14 -2.05
CA MET A 60 -8.23 7.03 -0.68
C MET A 60 -9.33 6.58 0.27
N ILE A 61 -8.93 5.95 1.37
CA ILE A 61 -9.80 5.60 2.49
C ILE A 61 -9.45 6.46 3.70
N TYR A 62 -10.47 6.82 4.51
CA TYR A 62 -10.24 7.40 5.83
C TYR A 62 -10.06 6.29 6.84
N HIS A 63 -8.83 5.99 7.18
CA HIS A 63 -8.46 4.85 8.01
C HIS A 63 -8.73 5.14 9.50
N ASN A 64 -9.63 4.36 10.13
CA ASN A 64 -10.06 4.60 11.50
C ASN A 64 -8.92 4.54 12.54
N LEU A 65 -7.91 3.68 12.34
CA LEU A 65 -6.77 3.55 13.25
C LEU A 65 -5.80 4.73 13.16
N PHE A 66 -5.52 5.20 11.94
CA PHE A 66 -4.51 6.25 11.72
C PHE A 66 -5.10 7.65 11.75
N ASP A 67 -6.45 7.77 11.77
CA ASP A 67 -7.18 9.04 11.75
C ASP A 67 -6.71 9.93 10.58
N SER A 68 -6.54 9.32 9.41
CA SER A 68 -5.94 9.93 8.22
C SER A 68 -6.49 9.32 6.95
N TRP A 69 -6.51 10.13 5.88
CA TRP A 69 -6.69 9.61 4.53
C TRP A 69 -5.42 8.92 4.05
N GLY A 70 -5.57 7.68 3.57
CA GLY A 70 -4.47 6.86 3.10
C GLY A 70 -4.86 5.96 1.92
N TRP A 71 -3.87 5.29 1.38
CA TRP A 71 -4.05 4.26 0.36
C TRP A 71 -4.76 3.01 0.91
N THR A 72 -5.20 2.12 0.02
CA THR A 72 -5.71 0.81 0.42
C THR A 72 -4.57 -0.16 0.71
N GLY A 73 -4.80 -1.12 1.59
CA GLY A 73 -3.81 -2.15 1.84
C GLY A 73 -4.11 -3.03 3.05
N GLY A 74 -3.40 -4.14 3.11
CA GLY A 74 -3.54 -5.11 4.17
C GLY A 74 -2.31 -5.97 4.36
N HIS A 75 -2.41 -6.90 5.29
CA HIS A 75 -1.37 -7.88 5.54
C HIS A 75 -1.39 -8.99 4.49
N ALA A 76 -0.23 -9.57 4.21
CA ALA A 76 -0.15 -10.73 3.33
C ALA A 76 -0.95 -11.94 3.87
N ASP A 77 -1.03 -12.08 5.20
CA ASP A 77 -1.78 -13.12 5.93
C ASP A 77 -1.57 -14.53 5.37
N GLY A 78 -0.33 -14.83 5.00
CA GLY A 78 0.10 -16.12 4.44
C GLY A 78 0.04 -16.21 2.91
N ASP A 79 -0.54 -15.23 2.23
CA ASP A 79 -0.59 -15.23 0.76
C ASP A 79 0.73 -14.72 0.17
N SER A 80 1.28 -15.45 -0.76
CA SER A 80 2.52 -15.11 -1.48
C SER A 80 2.30 -14.36 -2.79
N ASP A 81 1.06 -14.27 -3.27
CA ASP A 81 0.67 -13.44 -4.43
C ASP A 81 0.33 -12.01 -3.96
N LEU A 82 1.37 -11.21 -3.79
CA LEU A 82 1.23 -9.86 -3.25
C LEU A 82 0.36 -8.95 -4.14
N LEU A 83 0.37 -9.14 -5.47
CA LEU A 83 -0.50 -8.35 -6.36
C LEU A 83 -1.97 -8.73 -6.16
N ALA A 84 -2.26 -10.02 -6.02
CA ALA A 84 -3.62 -10.47 -5.72
C ALA A 84 -4.13 -9.91 -4.39
N VAL A 85 -3.26 -9.84 -3.36
CA VAL A 85 -3.59 -9.17 -2.07
C VAL A 85 -3.92 -7.71 -2.29
N ALA A 86 -3.08 -6.93 -3.01
CA ALA A 86 -3.35 -5.52 -3.29
C ALA A 86 -4.71 -5.30 -3.99
N LEU A 87 -5.03 -6.13 -4.98
CA LEU A 87 -6.29 -6.05 -5.71
C LEU A 87 -7.50 -6.45 -4.87
N LYS A 88 -7.33 -7.41 -3.97
CA LYS A 88 -8.36 -7.85 -3.02
C LYS A 88 -8.69 -6.73 -2.05
N GLU A 89 -7.67 -6.18 -1.36
CA GLU A 89 -7.84 -5.10 -0.39
C GLU A 89 -8.45 -3.85 -1.05
N ALA A 90 -8.00 -3.48 -2.25
CA ALA A 90 -8.58 -2.38 -3.01
C ALA A 90 -10.10 -2.53 -3.20
N ARG A 91 -10.58 -3.73 -3.53
CA ARG A 91 -12.02 -4.00 -3.69
C ARG A 91 -12.78 -4.02 -2.37
N GLU A 92 -12.20 -4.66 -1.35
CA GLU A 92 -12.84 -4.81 -0.04
C GLU A 92 -13.00 -3.46 0.67
N GLU A 93 -11.97 -2.60 0.61
CA GLU A 93 -11.96 -1.33 1.34
C GLU A 93 -12.67 -0.19 0.62
N THR A 94 -12.84 -0.28 -0.71
CA THR A 94 -13.41 0.84 -1.49
C THR A 94 -14.70 0.50 -2.24
N GLY A 95 -14.98 -0.79 -2.45
CA GLY A 95 -16.12 -1.26 -3.24
C GLY A 95 -15.88 -1.28 -4.76
N VAL A 96 -14.80 -0.70 -5.29
CA VAL A 96 -14.50 -0.74 -6.72
C VAL A 96 -14.32 -2.18 -7.21
N GLN A 97 -14.94 -2.53 -8.34
CA GLN A 97 -14.90 -3.89 -8.88
C GLN A 97 -13.89 -4.02 -10.04
N ASN A 98 -13.81 -3.00 -10.89
CA ASN A 98 -12.97 -3.01 -12.10
C ASN A 98 -11.60 -2.38 -11.85
N VAL A 99 -10.98 -2.70 -10.71
CA VAL A 99 -9.62 -2.29 -10.41
C VAL A 99 -8.62 -3.24 -11.06
N ARG A 100 -7.59 -2.68 -11.71
CA ARG A 100 -6.54 -3.44 -12.38
C ARG A 100 -5.16 -2.84 -12.11
N PRO A 101 -4.08 -3.62 -12.17
CA PRO A 101 -2.75 -3.07 -12.03
C PRO A 101 -2.38 -2.20 -13.24
N LEU A 102 -1.69 -1.09 -12.99
CA LEU A 102 -1.01 -0.31 -14.02
C LEU A 102 0.31 -0.99 -14.43
N SER A 103 0.91 -1.72 -13.48
CA SER A 103 2.08 -2.57 -13.64
C SER A 103 1.94 -3.79 -12.76
N GLU A 104 2.32 -4.97 -13.26
CA GLU A 104 2.36 -6.21 -12.46
C GLU A 104 3.53 -6.23 -11.47
N LEU A 105 4.49 -5.28 -11.62
CA LEU A 105 5.61 -5.12 -10.72
C LEU A 105 5.31 -4.03 -9.68
N PRO A 106 5.79 -4.19 -8.43
CA PRO A 106 5.64 -3.16 -7.41
C PRO A 106 6.35 -1.86 -7.83
N GLN A 107 5.86 -0.76 -7.32
CA GLN A 107 6.38 0.57 -7.63
C GLN A 107 6.94 1.30 -6.40
N SER A 108 6.85 0.68 -5.23
CA SER A 108 7.50 1.15 -4.01
C SER A 108 7.76 0.00 -3.03
N LEU A 109 8.87 0.12 -2.28
CA LEU A 109 9.19 -0.68 -1.11
C LEU A 109 9.49 0.27 0.05
N ASP A 110 8.74 0.14 1.14
CA ASP A 110 8.87 1.04 2.28
C ASP A 110 8.75 0.27 3.60
N ILE A 111 9.52 0.64 4.62
CA ILE A 111 9.37 0.13 5.99
C ILE A 111 8.61 1.17 6.79
N LEU A 112 7.37 0.87 7.15
CA LEU A 112 6.46 1.80 7.81
C LEU A 112 6.20 1.38 9.26
N PRO A 113 6.37 2.29 10.24
CA PRO A 113 6.08 1.99 11.63
C PRO A 113 4.58 2.01 11.91
N VAL A 114 4.13 1.05 12.72
CA VAL A 114 2.79 1.03 13.31
C VAL A 114 2.92 1.15 14.81
N TRP A 115 2.30 2.17 15.38
CA TRP A 115 2.33 2.38 16.83
C TRP A 115 1.44 1.37 17.55
N SER A 116 1.76 1.11 18.82
CA SER A 116 0.94 0.24 19.67
C SER A 116 -0.50 0.76 19.74
N HIS A 117 -1.44 -0.15 19.60
CA HIS A 117 -2.88 0.18 19.56
C HIS A 117 -3.73 -0.97 20.10
N TYR A 118 -5.03 -0.75 20.17
CA TYR A 118 -6.00 -1.81 20.49
C TYR A 118 -6.80 -2.19 19.25
N LYS A 119 -6.87 -3.46 18.91
CA LYS A 119 -7.76 -4.01 17.87
C LYS A 119 -8.70 -5.03 18.50
N ASN A 120 -10.02 -4.79 18.41
CA ASN A 120 -11.05 -5.65 19.02
C ASN A 120 -10.82 -5.92 20.52
N GLY A 121 -10.40 -4.89 21.27
CA GLY A 121 -10.12 -4.97 22.69
C GLY A 121 -8.83 -5.69 23.10
N LYS A 122 -8.02 -6.15 22.14
CA LYS A 122 -6.70 -6.77 22.37
C LYS A 122 -5.58 -5.77 22.11
N PRO A 123 -4.56 -5.69 22.98
CA PRO A 123 -3.41 -4.86 22.75
C PRO A 123 -2.55 -5.44 21.62
N ILE A 124 -2.11 -4.58 20.72
CA ILE A 124 -1.16 -4.88 19.64
C ILE A 124 0.10 -4.04 19.90
N SER A 125 1.26 -4.69 19.94
CA SER A 125 2.54 -4.02 20.12
C SER A 125 2.89 -3.15 18.92
N ALA A 126 3.74 -2.15 19.10
CA ALA A 126 4.35 -1.42 17.99
C ALA A 126 5.18 -2.40 17.15
N HIS A 127 5.05 -2.29 15.82
CA HIS A 127 5.70 -3.18 14.87
C HIS A 127 5.96 -2.46 13.54
N LEU A 128 6.59 -3.14 12.60
CA LEU A 128 6.89 -2.61 11.28
C LEU A 128 6.10 -3.34 10.19
N HIS A 129 5.52 -2.58 9.30
CA HIS A 129 5.02 -3.08 8.04
C HIS A 129 6.13 -3.02 6.99
N LEU A 130 6.53 -4.19 6.46
CA LEU A 130 7.39 -4.29 5.30
C LEU A 130 6.50 -4.20 4.06
N THR A 131 6.30 -2.98 3.57
CA THR A 131 5.25 -2.66 2.61
C THR A 131 5.73 -2.78 1.17
N VAL A 132 4.98 -3.55 0.38
CA VAL A 132 5.15 -3.68 -1.07
C VAL A 132 3.96 -2.99 -1.74
N THR A 133 4.21 -1.92 -2.50
CA THR A 133 3.13 -1.10 -3.05
C THR A 133 2.99 -1.27 -4.56
N TYR A 134 1.76 -1.53 -5.01
CA TYR A 134 1.37 -1.61 -6.41
C TYR A 134 0.60 -0.36 -6.86
N LEU A 135 0.83 0.06 -8.11
CA LEU A 135 0.00 1.06 -8.79
C LEU A 135 -1.20 0.39 -9.43
N LEU A 136 -2.37 0.85 -9.06
CA LEU A 136 -3.64 0.35 -9.55
C LEU A 136 -4.41 1.45 -10.28
N ILE A 137 -5.27 1.07 -11.21
CA ILE A 137 -6.19 1.96 -11.93
C ILE A 137 -7.62 1.48 -11.73
N ALA A 138 -8.51 2.41 -11.38
CA ALA A 138 -9.94 2.17 -11.30
C ALA A 138 -10.73 3.27 -12.05
N ASP A 139 -12.02 3.03 -12.27
CA ASP A 139 -12.93 4.00 -12.88
C ASP A 139 -13.54 4.89 -11.79
N GLU A 140 -13.34 6.20 -11.87
CA GLU A 140 -13.85 7.15 -10.89
C GLU A 140 -15.38 7.27 -10.88
N THR A 141 -16.07 6.64 -11.80
CA THR A 141 -17.54 6.62 -11.88
C THR A 141 -18.17 5.42 -11.17
N GLU A 142 -17.37 4.47 -10.70
CA GLU A 142 -17.88 3.33 -9.93
C GLU A 142 -18.43 3.77 -8.57
N GLN A 143 -19.43 3.04 -8.09
CA GLN A 143 -19.98 3.26 -6.76
C GLN A 143 -18.96 2.84 -5.69
N LEU A 144 -18.70 3.75 -4.76
CA LEU A 144 -17.81 3.50 -3.63
C LEU A 144 -18.60 2.99 -2.42
N THR A 145 -17.98 2.12 -1.63
CA THR A 145 -18.53 1.63 -0.36
C THR A 145 -17.43 1.61 0.69
N ILE A 146 -17.77 1.94 1.93
CA ILE A 146 -16.87 1.85 3.08
C ILE A 146 -16.83 0.42 3.61
N LYS A 147 -15.73 0.05 4.26
CA LYS A 147 -15.58 -1.17 5.08
C LYS A 147 -15.59 -0.71 6.54
N GLU A 148 -16.76 -0.69 7.17
CA GLU A 148 -17.04 -0.02 8.46
C GLU A 148 -16.09 -0.41 9.60
N ASP A 149 -15.54 -1.62 9.59
CA ASP A 149 -14.59 -2.12 10.59
C ASP A 149 -13.15 -1.60 10.38
N GLU A 150 -12.85 -1.02 9.24
CA GLU A 150 -11.49 -0.53 8.89
C GLU A 150 -11.46 0.94 8.51
N ASN A 151 -12.46 1.43 7.77
CA ASN A 151 -12.51 2.81 7.33
C ASN A 151 -13.89 3.45 7.52
N SER A 152 -13.92 4.79 7.60
CA SER A 152 -15.15 5.59 7.71
C SER A 152 -15.37 6.55 6.54
N GLY A 153 -14.50 6.51 5.54
CA GLY A 153 -14.63 7.30 4.32
C GLY A 153 -13.90 6.65 3.16
N VAL A 154 -14.43 6.83 1.94
CA VAL A 154 -13.79 6.45 0.67
C VAL A 154 -14.04 7.57 -0.32
N GLU A 155 -12.97 8.17 -0.86
CA GLU A 155 -13.10 9.35 -1.72
C GLU A 155 -12.01 9.43 -2.79
N TRP A 156 -12.38 9.95 -3.96
CA TRP A 156 -11.44 10.35 -4.99
C TRP A 156 -10.85 11.73 -4.68
N ILE A 157 -9.61 11.76 -4.21
CA ILE A 157 -8.89 12.97 -3.80
C ILE A 157 -8.02 13.45 -4.95
N PRO A 158 -8.06 14.74 -5.34
CA PRO A 158 -7.10 15.29 -6.29
C PRO A 158 -5.66 15.10 -5.81
N VAL A 159 -4.79 14.62 -6.71
CA VAL A 159 -3.37 14.37 -6.37
C VAL A 159 -2.69 15.63 -5.80
N GLU A 160 -3.05 16.80 -6.32
CA GLU A 160 -2.52 18.10 -5.85
C GLU A 160 -2.98 18.51 -4.44
N ALA A 161 -4.05 17.88 -3.95
CA ALA A 161 -4.63 18.16 -2.64
C ALA A 161 -4.21 17.15 -1.55
N LEU A 162 -3.40 16.15 -1.87
CA LEU A 162 -3.01 15.07 -0.93
C LEU A 162 -2.45 15.59 0.39
N ASN A 163 -1.69 16.68 0.35
CA ASN A 163 -1.13 17.31 1.55
C ASN A 163 -2.16 17.95 2.48
N GLN A 164 -3.40 18.15 2.02
CA GLN A 164 -4.49 18.70 2.82
C GLN A 164 -5.32 17.58 3.48
N TYR A 165 -5.27 16.38 2.92
CA TYR A 165 -6.06 15.22 3.36
C TYR A 165 -5.25 14.25 4.22
N CYS A 166 -4.02 13.94 3.81
CA CYS A 166 -3.15 13.02 4.54
C CYS A 166 -2.49 13.72 5.73
N SER A 167 -2.79 13.27 6.94
CA SER A 167 -2.18 13.78 8.18
C SER A 167 -0.86 13.09 8.53
N GLU A 168 -0.40 12.13 7.72
CA GLU A 168 0.83 11.37 7.91
C GLU A 168 1.96 11.91 7.00
N PRO A 169 2.82 12.82 7.49
CA PRO A 169 3.81 13.49 6.64
C PRO A 169 4.82 12.54 5.97
N ALA A 170 5.07 11.38 6.59
CA ALA A 170 5.99 10.38 6.07
C ALA A 170 5.47 9.70 4.78
N LEU A 171 4.14 9.65 4.58
CA LEU A 171 3.53 9.01 3.41
C LEU A 171 3.47 9.94 2.19
N LEU A 172 3.41 11.25 2.37
CA LEU A 172 3.30 12.21 1.26
C LEU A 172 4.41 12.06 0.21
N PRO A 173 5.71 11.96 0.56
CA PRO A 173 6.76 11.74 -0.41
C PRO A 173 6.60 10.42 -1.17
N ILE A 174 6.08 9.38 -0.53
CA ILE A 174 5.81 8.08 -1.15
C ILE A 174 4.68 8.21 -2.17
N TYR A 175 3.57 8.87 -1.81
CA TYR A 175 2.46 9.10 -2.71
C TYR A 175 2.89 9.90 -3.96
N MET A 176 3.67 10.96 -3.77
CA MET A 176 4.16 11.77 -4.89
C MET A 176 5.11 10.97 -5.80
N LYS A 177 5.99 10.14 -5.24
CA LYS A 177 6.83 9.20 -5.98
C LYS A 177 5.99 8.24 -6.85
N LEU A 178 4.91 7.70 -6.28
CA LEU A 178 4.00 6.77 -6.97
C LEU A 178 3.24 7.46 -8.13
N VAL A 179 2.80 8.69 -7.94
CA VAL A 179 2.18 9.49 -9.01
C VAL A 179 3.16 9.73 -10.17
N GLU A 180 4.41 10.07 -9.86
CA GLU A 180 5.45 10.24 -10.88
C GLU A 180 5.76 8.93 -11.63
N ALA A 181 5.83 7.81 -10.90
CA ALA A 181 6.02 6.49 -11.49
C ALA A 181 4.87 6.13 -12.45
N ALA A 182 3.61 6.37 -12.02
CA ALA A 182 2.45 6.14 -12.86
C ALA A 182 2.48 6.96 -14.16
N ARG A 183 2.85 8.25 -14.07
CA ARG A 183 2.98 9.13 -15.24
C ARG A 183 4.06 8.65 -16.21
N LYS A 184 5.20 8.18 -15.70
CA LYS A 184 6.28 7.62 -16.52
C LYS A 184 5.82 6.35 -17.25
N LEU A 185 5.16 5.41 -16.53
CA LEU A 185 4.67 4.17 -17.14
C LEU A 185 3.74 4.41 -18.32
N LEU A 186 2.82 5.39 -18.25
CA LEU A 186 1.93 5.72 -19.36
C LEU A 186 2.64 6.37 -20.55
N GLN A 187 3.71 7.13 -20.32
CA GLN A 187 4.49 7.73 -21.42
C GLN A 187 5.22 6.68 -22.28
N PHE A 188 5.57 5.51 -21.72
CA PHE A 188 6.22 4.43 -22.45
C PHE A 188 5.24 3.48 -23.14
N THR A 189 3.94 3.58 -22.86
CA THR A 189 2.89 2.72 -23.46
C THR A 189 2.04 3.45 -24.50
N ALA A 190 2.24 4.74 -24.71
CA ALA A 190 1.61 5.57 -25.74
C ALA A 190 2.53 5.74 -26.95
#